data_a2368b4a5f6440f8bfc6cfa9935212a3
#
_entry.id   a2368b4a5f6440f8bfc6cfa9935212a3
#
_cell.length_a   1.000
_cell.length_b   1.000
_cell.length_c   1.000
_cell.angle_alpha   90.00
_cell.angle_beta   90.00
_cell.angle_gamma   90.00
#
_symmetry.space_group_name_H-M   'P 1'
#
loop_
_entity.id
_entity.type
_entity.pdbx_description
1 polymer ?
#
loop_
_entity_poly.entity_id
_entity_poly.type
_entity_poly.pdbx_seq_one_letter_code
_entity_poly.pdbx_strand_id
1 'polypeptide(L)'
;MILVLTCDGDEHAERVVGTLSGADVTVFDPARFPAAATLEIGHPGDGSTVRTLGHGGRRLVLDELTAIWYRRPGNPVAHPSTVAREHVEEECRVLVESLWDGLGCLKVPASRPVIDRAGRKAYQLEVARQLGFELPATLITNDPERFLDFYVQHEGRVITKPVHGNQLEADGERFGRFAAPVTPADLGHADALRLCPVIVQAYVPKRVEVRVTVVGGELFAAEIHSQVSNHTRYDWRHYDPGATPILAHDLPDEVSRRCLELVERLGLSYGAIDLILTPDGRHVFLEINPNGQFLWIEDATGLPISAAIGELLKSGVKR
;
A
#
# COMPACT_ATOMS: atom_id res chain seq x y z
N MET A 1 9.87 16.58 -16.22
CA MET A 1 8.41 16.57 -15.96
C MET A 1 8.05 15.40 -15.04
N ILE A 2 7.18 15.62 -14.04
CA ILE A 2 6.71 14.61 -13.07
C ILE A 2 5.21 14.40 -13.30
N LEU A 3 4.77 13.14 -13.34
CA LEU A 3 3.36 12.77 -13.41
C LEU A 3 2.92 12.14 -12.10
N VAL A 4 1.86 12.70 -11.49
CA VAL A 4 1.24 12.16 -10.28
C VAL A 4 -0.09 11.52 -10.65
N LEU A 5 -0.20 10.21 -10.45
CA LEU A 5 -1.41 9.43 -10.72
C LEU A 5 -2.20 9.27 -9.42
N THR A 6 -3.29 10.00 -9.26
CA THR A 6 -4.14 9.94 -8.08
C THR A 6 -5.55 10.43 -8.37
N CYS A 7 -6.50 10.11 -7.47
CA CYS A 7 -7.86 10.63 -7.53
C CYS A 7 -7.93 12.06 -7.00
N ASP A 8 -9.03 12.77 -7.32
CA ASP A 8 -9.30 14.11 -6.81
C ASP A 8 -9.40 14.10 -5.27
N GLY A 9 -8.88 15.17 -4.63
CA GLY A 9 -8.95 15.35 -3.18
C GLY A 9 -8.02 14.45 -2.37
N ASP A 10 -6.95 13.90 -2.98
CA ASP A 10 -5.92 13.17 -2.23
C ASP A 10 -4.97 14.16 -1.52
N GLU A 11 -5.23 14.42 -0.24
CA GLU A 11 -4.43 15.33 0.59
C GLU A 11 -2.94 14.96 0.63
N HIS A 12 -2.59 13.67 0.52
CA HIS A 12 -1.20 13.23 0.43
C HIS A 12 -0.54 13.73 -0.85
N ALA A 13 -1.27 13.65 -1.97
CA ALA A 13 -0.78 14.14 -3.24
C ALA A 13 -0.61 15.66 -3.22
N GLU A 14 -1.58 16.39 -2.67
CA GLU A 14 -1.52 17.85 -2.54
C GLU A 14 -0.31 18.27 -1.70
N ARG A 15 -0.07 17.61 -0.55
CA ARG A 15 1.08 17.88 0.32
C ARG A 15 2.41 17.67 -0.41
N VAL A 16 2.59 16.54 -1.10
CA VAL A 16 3.83 16.26 -1.85
C VAL A 16 4.00 17.21 -3.03
N VAL A 17 2.94 17.49 -3.80
CA VAL A 17 2.98 18.46 -4.91
C VAL A 17 3.42 19.83 -4.41
N GLY A 18 2.99 20.25 -3.21
CA GLY A 18 3.45 21.47 -2.56
C GLY A 18 4.96 21.54 -2.32
N THR A 19 5.65 20.40 -2.21
CA THR A 19 7.13 20.32 -2.06
C THR A 19 7.86 20.36 -3.40
N LEU A 20 7.16 20.23 -4.53
CA LEU A 20 7.73 20.16 -5.88
C LEU A 20 7.86 21.53 -6.55
N SER A 21 8.01 22.61 -5.76
CA SER A 21 8.16 23.96 -6.29
C SER A 21 9.30 24.03 -7.35
N GLY A 22 9.00 24.67 -8.50
CA GLY A 22 9.93 24.80 -9.61
C GLY A 22 10.00 23.58 -10.54
N ALA A 23 9.34 22.47 -10.24
CA ALA A 23 9.23 21.33 -11.15
C ALA A 23 7.97 21.44 -12.03
N ASP A 24 8.04 20.93 -13.27
CA ASP A 24 6.86 20.75 -14.12
C ASP A 24 6.11 19.49 -13.67
N VAL A 25 4.97 19.69 -13.00
CA VAL A 25 4.16 18.62 -12.40
C VAL A 25 2.79 18.60 -13.06
N THR A 26 2.34 17.40 -13.41
CA THR A 26 0.96 17.16 -13.84
C THR A 26 0.32 16.13 -12.92
N VAL A 27 -0.86 16.44 -12.41
CA VAL A 27 -1.71 15.50 -11.65
C VAL A 27 -2.78 14.96 -12.61
N PHE A 28 -2.94 13.66 -12.64
CA PHE A 28 -3.91 13.00 -13.50
C PHE A 28 -4.61 11.84 -12.77
N ASP A 29 -5.94 11.82 -12.87
CA ASP A 29 -6.74 10.68 -12.44
C ASP A 29 -7.15 9.84 -13.67
N PRO A 30 -6.67 8.60 -13.79
CA PRO A 30 -7.08 7.69 -14.87
C PRO A 30 -8.59 7.42 -14.92
N ALA A 31 -9.34 7.62 -13.83
CA ALA A 31 -10.79 7.51 -13.85
C ALA A 31 -11.45 8.52 -14.81
N ARG A 32 -10.75 9.59 -15.21
CA ARG A 32 -11.21 10.57 -16.19
C ARG A 32 -11.07 10.10 -17.64
N PHE A 33 -10.34 9.02 -17.88
CA PHE A 33 -10.19 8.41 -19.21
C PHE A 33 -11.32 7.38 -19.43
N PRO A 34 -11.92 7.33 -20.63
CA PRO A 34 -11.60 8.11 -21.85
C PRO A 34 -12.38 9.43 -21.97
N ALA A 35 -13.31 9.73 -21.06
CA ALA A 35 -14.28 10.81 -21.26
C ALA A 35 -13.67 12.24 -21.27
N ALA A 36 -12.65 12.48 -20.43
CA ALA A 36 -12.04 13.80 -20.24
C ALA A 36 -10.51 13.81 -20.47
N ALA A 37 -9.98 12.76 -21.07
CA ALA A 37 -8.57 12.64 -21.42
C ALA A 37 -8.39 11.82 -22.68
N THR A 38 -7.26 12.01 -23.39
CA THR A 38 -6.85 11.19 -24.51
C THR A 38 -5.50 10.56 -24.24
N LEU A 39 -5.33 9.29 -24.61
CA LEU A 39 -4.08 8.56 -24.53
C LEU A 39 -3.72 8.02 -25.91
N GLU A 40 -2.44 8.12 -26.25
CA GLU A 40 -1.95 7.66 -27.54
C GLU A 40 -0.61 6.92 -27.35
N ILE A 41 -0.50 5.76 -28.00
CA ILE A 41 0.76 5.05 -28.22
C ILE A 41 0.88 4.85 -29.73
N GLY A 42 1.84 5.50 -30.35
CA GLY A 42 2.11 5.42 -31.79
C GLY A 42 3.43 4.74 -32.10
N HIS A 43 3.44 3.90 -33.14
CA HIS A 43 4.64 3.29 -33.70
C HIS A 43 4.71 3.67 -35.19
N PRO A 44 5.35 4.82 -35.54
CA PRO A 44 5.35 5.35 -36.93
C PRO A 44 6.03 4.46 -37.97
N GLY A 45 6.69 3.39 -37.56
CA GLY A 45 7.37 2.46 -38.47
C GLY A 45 8.85 2.82 -38.74
N ASP A 46 9.33 3.91 -38.19
CA ASP A 46 10.73 4.35 -38.25
C ASP A 46 11.59 3.85 -37.04
N GLY A 47 11.02 2.97 -36.21
CA GLY A 47 11.64 2.46 -35.00
C GLY A 47 11.39 3.33 -33.77
N SER A 48 10.74 4.48 -33.92
CA SER A 48 10.36 5.34 -32.77
C SER A 48 9.05 4.88 -32.12
N THR A 49 8.85 5.34 -30.91
CA THR A 49 7.56 5.23 -30.20
C THR A 49 7.19 6.60 -29.67
N VAL A 50 5.95 6.99 -29.85
CA VAL A 50 5.39 8.25 -29.34
C VAL A 50 4.29 7.92 -28.34
N ARG A 51 4.38 8.47 -27.12
CA ARG A 51 3.37 8.32 -26.08
C ARG A 51 2.90 9.69 -25.64
N THR A 52 1.59 9.93 -25.69
CA THR A 52 1.04 11.22 -25.28
C THR A 52 -0.19 11.07 -24.38
N LEU A 53 -0.33 12.03 -23.48
CA LEU A 53 -1.53 12.24 -22.65
C LEU A 53 -2.08 13.63 -22.94
N GLY A 54 -3.33 13.70 -23.45
CA GLY A 54 -4.10 14.93 -23.57
C GLY A 54 -5.00 15.07 -22.35
N HIS A 55 -4.76 16.10 -21.53
CA HIS A 55 -5.53 16.37 -20.32
C HIS A 55 -5.51 17.86 -19.98
N GLY A 56 -6.67 18.44 -19.56
CA GLY A 56 -6.77 19.83 -19.12
C GLY A 56 -6.34 20.85 -20.21
N GLY A 57 -6.58 20.55 -21.49
CA GLY A 57 -6.18 21.41 -22.63
C GLY A 57 -4.68 21.35 -22.97
N ARG A 58 -3.89 20.54 -22.28
CA ARG A 58 -2.47 20.29 -22.54
C ARG A 58 -2.27 18.93 -23.22
N ARG A 59 -1.24 18.83 -24.06
CA ARG A 59 -0.74 17.55 -24.57
C ARG A 59 0.67 17.33 -24.01
N LEU A 60 0.82 16.27 -23.26
CA LEU A 60 2.08 15.86 -22.63
C LEU A 60 2.74 14.77 -23.45
N VAL A 61 4.05 14.91 -23.72
CA VAL A 61 4.89 13.85 -24.27
C VAL A 61 5.39 13.02 -23.08
N LEU A 62 4.90 11.80 -22.96
CA LEU A 62 5.16 11.00 -21.77
C LEU A 62 6.58 10.41 -21.73
N ASP A 63 7.24 10.32 -22.88
CA ASP A 63 8.63 9.88 -22.96
C ASP A 63 9.63 10.91 -22.37
N GLU A 64 9.17 12.15 -22.08
CA GLU A 64 9.93 13.20 -21.38
C GLU A 64 9.77 13.16 -19.84
N LEU A 65 8.97 12.22 -19.33
CA LEU A 65 8.80 12.05 -17.88
C LEU A 65 10.10 11.58 -17.23
N THR A 66 10.46 12.25 -16.13
CA THR A 66 11.55 11.81 -15.26
C THR A 66 11.06 10.92 -14.11
N ALA A 67 9.81 11.14 -13.69
CA ALA A 67 9.20 10.33 -12.63
C ALA A 67 7.67 10.22 -12.79
N ILE A 68 7.13 9.09 -12.35
CA ILE A 68 5.70 8.85 -12.13
C ILE A 68 5.49 8.46 -10.67
N TRP A 69 4.57 9.12 -10.00
CA TRP A 69 4.11 8.70 -8.69
C TRP A 69 2.73 8.03 -8.81
N TYR A 70 2.70 6.72 -8.63
CA TYR A 70 1.49 5.90 -8.61
C TYR A 70 0.91 5.91 -7.18
N ARG A 71 0.10 6.93 -6.87
CA ARG A 71 -0.40 7.14 -5.51
C ARG A 71 -1.72 6.42 -5.26
N ARG A 72 -2.83 6.94 -5.77
CA ARG A 72 -4.17 6.36 -5.64
C ARG A 72 -5.02 6.63 -6.89
N PRO A 73 -4.56 6.21 -8.07
CA PRO A 73 -5.32 6.41 -9.29
C PRO A 73 -6.64 5.65 -9.25
N GLY A 74 -7.70 6.29 -9.74
CA GLY A 74 -8.94 5.61 -10.05
C GLY A 74 -8.81 4.68 -11.25
N ASN A 75 -9.70 3.72 -11.37
CA ASN A 75 -9.82 2.93 -12.60
C ASN A 75 -10.54 3.75 -13.69
N PRO A 76 -10.20 3.57 -14.98
CA PRO A 76 -10.96 4.13 -16.08
C PRO A 76 -12.45 3.79 -15.96
N VAL A 77 -13.30 4.77 -16.25
CA VAL A 77 -14.76 4.62 -16.14
C VAL A 77 -15.41 4.86 -17.50
N ALA A 78 -16.18 3.89 -17.97
CA ALA A 78 -16.95 4.02 -19.20
C ALA A 78 -18.05 5.08 -19.06
N HIS A 79 -18.32 5.81 -20.15
CA HIS A 79 -19.44 6.76 -20.18
C HIS A 79 -20.77 6.05 -19.83
N PRO A 80 -21.69 6.67 -19.07
CA PRO A 80 -22.94 6.04 -18.63
C PRO A 80 -23.80 5.47 -19.76
N SER A 81 -23.75 6.04 -20.96
CA SER A 81 -24.46 5.55 -22.15
C SER A 81 -23.80 4.37 -22.87
N THR A 82 -22.68 3.87 -22.38
CA THR A 82 -21.93 2.77 -23.02
C THR A 82 -22.65 1.45 -22.85
N VAL A 83 -22.93 0.75 -23.97
CA VAL A 83 -23.65 -0.52 -23.98
C VAL A 83 -22.80 -1.67 -23.41
N ALA A 84 -21.52 -1.76 -23.80
CA ALA A 84 -20.58 -2.79 -23.36
C ALA A 84 -19.62 -2.23 -22.30
N ARG A 85 -20.15 -1.74 -21.18
CA ARG A 85 -19.39 -1.00 -20.15
C ARG A 85 -18.14 -1.75 -19.68
N GLU A 86 -18.30 -2.97 -19.21
CA GLU A 86 -17.19 -3.77 -18.69
C GLU A 86 -16.07 -3.97 -19.71
N HIS A 87 -16.43 -4.22 -20.98
CA HIS A 87 -15.45 -4.33 -22.05
C HIS A 87 -14.70 -3.03 -22.27
N VAL A 88 -15.40 -1.89 -22.32
CA VAL A 88 -14.76 -0.56 -22.52
C VAL A 88 -13.85 -0.20 -21.35
N GLU A 89 -14.27 -0.47 -20.12
CA GLU A 89 -13.46 -0.23 -18.93
C GLU A 89 -12.19 -1.09 -18.93
N GLU A 90 -12.30 -2.36 -19.38
CA GLU A 90 -11.15 -3.26 -19.49
C GLU A 90 -10.17 -2.80 -20.58
N GLU A 91 -10.63 -2.44 -21.79
CA GLU A 91 -9.80 -1.90 -22.86
C GLU A 91 -9.07 -0.63 -22.40
N CYS A 92 -9.78 0.28 -21.73
CA CYS A 92 -9.20 1.49 -21.18
C CYS A 92 -8.15 1.19 -20.11
N ARG A 93 -8.44 0.24 -19.22
CA ARG A 93 -7.53 -0.17 -18.15
C ARG A 93 -6.24 -0.76 -18.72
N VAL A 94 -6.35 -1.67 -19.68
CA VAL A 94 -5.19 -2.31 -20.33
C VAL A 94 -4.34 -1.28 -21.07
N LEU A 95 -4.95 -0.32 -21.77
CA LEU A 95 -4.21 0.75 -22.44
C LEU A 95 -3.44 1.62 -21.43
N VAL A 96 -4.09 2.05 -20.36
CA VAL A 96 -3.46 2.87 -19.31
C VAL A 96 -2.29 2.14 -18.67
N GLU A 97 -2.46 0.87 -18.30
CA GLU A 97 -1.41 0.06 -17.68
C GLU A 97 -0.23 -0.17 -18.64
N SER A 98 -0.51 -0.50 -19.90
CA SER A 98 0.51 -0.70 -20.94
C SER A 98 1.33 0.57 -21.18
N LEU A 99 0.67 1.73 -21.13
CA LEU A 99 1.34 3.01 -21.30
C LEU A 99 2.34 3.24 -20.15
N TRP A 100 1.88 3.11 -18.90
CA TRP A 100 2.73 3.35 -17.72
C TRP A 100 3.89 2.35 -17.64
N ASP A 101 3.65 1.10 -17.94
CA ASP A 101 4.70 0.07 -17.91
C ASP A 101 5.77 0.30 -18.97
N GLY A 102 5.39 0.80 -20.14
CA GLY A 102 6.30 1.10 -21.27
C GLY A 102 7.22 2.30 -21.07
N LEU A 103 7.04 3.11 -20.03
CA LEU A 103 7.87 4.31 -19.76
C LEU A 103 9.13 3.96 -18.99
N GLY A 104 10.27 4.54 -19.41
CA GLY A 104 11.60 4.30 -18.83
C GLY A 104 11.95 5.14 -17.60
N CYS A 105 11.02 5.98 -17.11
CA CYS A 105 11.27 6.88 -15.98
C CYS A 105 11.18 6.18 -14.61
N LEU A 106 11.60 6.90 -13.55
CA LEU A 106 11.37 6.47 -12.17
C LEU A 106 9.87 6.26 -11.90
N LYS A 107 9.51 5.12 -11.30
CA LYS A 107 8.14 4.84 -10.84
C LYS A 107 8.13 4.68 -9.32
N VAL A 108 7.33 5.50 -8.63
CA VAL A 108 7.16 5.46 -7.17
C VAL A 108 5.73 4.99 -6.86
N PRO A 109 5.53 3.96 -6.04
CA PRO A 109 6.52 3.10 -5.38
C PRO A 109 7.24 2.14 -6.32
N ALA A 110 6.64 1.77 -7.47
CA ALA A 110 7.18 0.89 -8.51
C ALA A 110 6.23 0.83 -9.71
N SER A 111 6.49 -0.02 -10.69
CA SER A 111 5.50 -0.39 -11.73
C SER A 111 4.34 -1.18 -11.12
N ARG A 112 3.17 -1.14 -11.74
CA ARG A 112 1.95 -1.79 -11.22
C ARG A 112 2.13 -3.28 -10.92
N PRO A 113 2.72 -4.11 -11.78
CA PRO A 113 2.94 -5.53 -11.48
C PRO A 113 3.81 -5.76 -10.23
N VAL A 114 4.79 -4.88 -9.98
CA VAL A 114 5.64 -4.95 -8.79
C VAL A 114 4.85 -4.59 -7.53
N ILE A 115 4.03 -3.52 -7.59
CA ILE A 115 3.14 -3.11 -6.50
C ILE A 115 2.19 -4.25 -6.14
N ASP A 116 1.53 -4.86 -7.13
CA ASP A 116 0.56 -5.93 -6.93
C ASP A 116 1.20 -7.18 -6.32
N ARG A 117 2.41 -7.54 -6.78
CA ARG A 117 3.17 -8.65 -6.18
C ARG A 117 3.59 -8.33 -4.75
N ALA A 118 4.12 -7.13 -4.51
CA ALA A 118 4.55 -6.68 -3.19
C ALA A 118 3.38 -6.57 -2.20
N GLY A 119 2.15 -6.31 -2.68
CA GLY A 119 0.92 -6.30 -1.89
C GLY A 119 0.44 -7.67 -1.39
N ARG A 120 1.00 -8.79 -1.90
CA ARG A 120 0.58 -10.15 -1.52
C ARG A 120 1.17 -10.56 -0.18
N LYS A 121 0.34 -10.65 0.86
CA LYS A 121 0.79 -10.89 2.25
C LYS A 121 1.60 -12.18 2.42
N ALA A 122 1.23 -13.28 1.78
CA ALA A 122 2.01 -14.52 1.83
C ALA A 122 3.44 -14.33 1.27
N TYR A 123 3.57 -13.57 0.17
CA TYR A 123 4.87 -13.26 -0.42
C TYR A 123 5.70 -12.32 0.48
N GLN A 124 5.06 -11.32 1.09
CA GLN A 124 5.72 -10.41 2.04
C GLN A 124 6.33 -11.18 3.22
N LEU A 125 5.56 -12.09 3.82
CA LEU A 125 6.00 -12.89 4.95
C LEU A 125 7.20 -13.77 4.58
N GLU A 126 7.22 -14.36 3.39
CA GLU A 126 8.34 -15.16 2.93
C GLU A 126 9.60 -14.33 2.72
N VAL A 127 9.49 -13.15 2.09
CA VAL A 127 10.65 -12.24 1.91
C VAL A 127 11.14 -11.73 3.26
N ALA A 128 10.25 -11.32 4.17
CA ALA A 128 10.60 -10.85 5.50
C ALA A 128 11.34 -11.95 6.31
N ARG A 129 10.85 -13.20 6.24
CA ARG A 129 11.53 -14.36 6.86
C ARG A 129 12.95 -14.56 6.33
N GLN A 130 13.14 -14.46 5.01
CA GLN A 130 14.46 -14.60 4.38
C GLN A 130 15.44 -13.50 4.81
N LEU A 131 14.92 -12.30 5.13
CA LEU A 131 15.72 -11.18 5.64
C LEU A 131 15.94 -11.23 7.17
N GLY A 132 15.45 -12.28 7.85
CA GLY A 132 15.65 -12.49 9.27
C GLY A 132 14.73 -11.65 10.16
N PHE A 133 13.61 -11.14 9.65
CA PHE A 133 12.57 -10.59 10.51
C PHE A 133 11.96 -11.70 11.38
N GLU A 134 11.67 -11.36 12.63
CA GLU A 134 10.77 -12.17 13.45
C GLU A 134 9.33 -12.01 12.93
N LEU A 135 8.62 -13.14 12.79
CA LEU A 135 7.23 -13.18 12.33
C LEU A 135 6.35 -13.83 13.40
N PRO A 136 5.09 -13.42 13.54
CA PRO A 136 4.14 -14.19 14.32
C PRO A 136 3.92 -15.56 13.66
N ALA A 137 3.72 -16.62 14.46
CA ALA A 137 3.26 -17.89 13.90
C ALA A 137 2.01 -17.63 13.04
N THR A 138 2.03 -18.09 11.79
CA THR A 138 1.03 -17.74 10.78
C THR A 138 0.60 -18.96 10.01
N LEU A 139 -0.71 -19.11 9.84
CA LEU A 139 -1.34 -20.08 8.95
C LEU A 139 -2.26 -19.33 7.97
N ILE A 140 -2.12 -19.62 6.69
CA ILE A 140 -3.05 -19.13 5.64
C ILE A 140 -3.77 -20.34 5.10
N THR A 141 -5.07 -20.44 5.33
CA THR A 141 -5.82 -21.66 5.05
C THR A 141 -7.29 -21.42 4.73
N ASN A 142 -7.89 -22.35 4.01
CA ASN A 142 -9.33 -22.55 3.90
C ASN A 142 -9.76 -23.93 4.50
N ASP A 143 -8.87 -24.58 5.27
CA ASP A 143 -9.12 -25.84 5.92
C ASP A 143 -9.56 -25.64 7.37
N PRO A 144 -10.81 -25.98 7.73
CA PRO A 144 -11.31 -25.83 9.09
C PRO A 144 -10.54 -26.64 10.14
N GLU A 145 -10.10 -27.86 9.81
CA GLU A 145 -9.39 -28.71 10.75
C GLU A 145 -8.03 -28.09 11.11
N ARG A 146 -7.28 -27.62 10.09
CA ARG A 146 -6.01 -26.93 10.30
C ARG A 146 -6.17 -25.62 11.08
N PHE A 147 -7.27 -24.90 10.88
CA PHE A 147 -7.61 -23.71 11.65
C PHE A 147 -7.85 -24.05 13.13
N LEU A 148 -8.62 -25.08 13.43
CA LEU A 148 -8.90 -25.54 14.79
C LEU A 148 -7.64 -26.04 15.49
N ASP A 149 -6.79 -26.81 14.79
CA ASP A 149 -5.49 -27.26 15.32
C ASP A 149 -4.61 -26.07 15.69
N PHE A 150 -4.54 -25.05 14.82
CA PHE A 150 -3.75 -23.85 15.07
C PHE A 150 -4.28 -23.07 16.27
N TYR A 151 -5.60 -22.97 16.42
CA TYR A 151 -6.23 -22.32 17.57
C TYR A 151 -5.88 -23.02 18.89
N VAL A 152 -5.96 -24.35 18.93
CA VAL A 152 -5.60 -25.15 20.09
C VAL A 152 -4.09 -25.06 20.40
N GLN A 153 -3.24 -25.16 19.39
CA GLN A 153 -1.78 -25.04 19.52
C GLN A 153 -1.35 -23.71 20.17
N HIS A 154 -2.09 -22.62 19.90
CA HIS A 154 -1.81 -21.30 20.44
C HIS A 154 -2.70 -20.91 21.62
N GLU A 155 -3.34 -21.91 22.29
CA GLU A 155 -4.14 -21.71 23.51
C GLU A 155 -5.26 -20.67 23.33
N GLY A 156 -5.86 -20.59 22.15
CA GLY A 156 -6.90 -19.62 21.83
C GLY A 156 -6.42 -18.19 21.61
N ARG A 157 -5.12 -17.91 21.78
CA ARG A 157 -4.53 -16.58 21.57
C ARG A 157 -4.20 -16.35 20.09
N VAL A 158 -5.24 -16.21 19.28
CA VAL A 158 -5.18 -16.16 17.83
C VAL A 158 -6.00 -14.99 17.32
N ILE A 159 -5.48 -14.32 16.29
CA ILE A 159 -6.20 -13.30 15.52
C ILE A 159 -6.43 -13.79 14.10
N THR A 160 -7.47 -13.27 13.45
CA THR A 160 -7.73 -13.46 12.02
C THR A 160 -7.68 -12.13 11.29
N LYS A 161 -7.24 -12.18 10.02
CA LYS A 161 -7.22 -11.02 9.12
C LYS A 161 -7.45 -11.45 7.67
N PRO A 162 -7.94 -10.56 6.78
CA PRO A 162 -8.14 -10.89 5.38
C PRO A 162 -6.80 -11.16 4.66
N VAL A 163 -6.84 -12.05 3.68
CA VAL A 163 -5.67 -12.33 2.80
C VAL A 163 -5.36 -11.13 1.93
N HIS A 164 -6.39 -10.41 1.46
CA HIS A 164 -6.25 -9.24 0.61
C HIS A 164 -7.18 -8.11 1.06
N GLY A 165 -6.66 -6.88 1.05
CA GLY A 165 -7.45 -5.70 1.39
C GLY A 165 -7.99 -5.70 2.83
N ASN A 166 -8.74 -4.68 3.15
CA ASN A 166 -9.46 -4.53 4.43
C ASN A 166 -10.88 -3.99 4.23
N GLN A 167 -11.36 -3.93 2.99
CA GLN A 167 -12.72 -3.49 2.67
C GLN A 167 -13.50 -4.67 2.09
N LEU A 168 -14.72 -4.81 2.56
CA LEU A 168 -15.74 -5.74 2.07
C LEU A 168 -16.92 -4.90 1.61
N GLU A 169 -17.44 -5.18 0.43
CA GLU A 169 -18.70 -4.61 -0.05
C GLU A 169 -19.75 -5.72 -0.09
N ALA A 170 -20.84 -5.51 0.60
CA ALA A 170 -21.99 -6.41 0.60
C ALA A 170 -23.27 -5.59 0.63
N ASP A 171 -24.24 -5.94 -0.22
CA ASP A 171 -25.54 -5.27 -0.33
C ASP A 171 -25.47 -3.75 -0.53
N GLY A 172 -24.41 -3.28 -1.23
CA GLY A 172 -24.17 -1.85 -1.49
C GLY A 172 -23.58 -1.07 -0.31
N GLU A 173 -23.30 -1.73 0.80
CA GLU A 173 -22.62 -1.16 1.96
C GLU A 173 -21.15 -1.59 2.01
N ARG A 174 -20.29 -0.70 2.53
CA ARG A 174 -18.86 -0.97 2.69
C ARG A 174 -18.53 -1.20 4.15
N PHE A 175 -17.88 -2.32 4.41
CA PHE A 175 -17.43 -2.74 5.74
C PHE A 175 -15.91 -2.80 5.79
N GLY A 176 -15.32 -2.30 6.88
CA GLY A 176 -13.91 -2.52 7.20
C GLY A 176 -13.72 -3.90 7.84
N ARG A 177 -12.82 -4.72 7.30
CA ARG A 177 -12.37 -5.96 7.92
C ARG A 177 -10.94 -5.80 8.42
N PHE A 178 -10.80 -5.68 9.72
CA PHE A 178 -9.53 -5.50 10.41
C PHE A 178 -9.08 -6.79 11.11
N ALA A 179 -7.88 -6.76 11.68
CA ALA A 179 -7.42 -7.86 12.53
C ALA A 179 -8.32 -7.95 13.78
N ALA A 180 -8.85 -9.13 14.04
CA ALA A 180 -9.74 -9.39 15.16
C ALA A 180 -9.38 -10.69 15.88
N PRO A 181 -9.55 -10.78 17.21
CA PRO A 181 -9.36 -12.02 17.94
C PRO A 181 -10.38 -13.06 17.47
N VAL A 182 -9.94 -14.31 17.38
CA VAL A 182 -10.83 -15.45 17.17
C VAL A 182 -11.54 -15.76 18.46
N THR A 183 -12.88 -15.79 18.40
CA THR A 183 -13.74 -16.06 19.57
C THR A 183 -14.25 -17.50 19.55
N PRO A 184 -14.74 -18.05 20.67
CA PRO A 184 -15.40 -19.36 20.69
C PRO A 184 -16.60 -19.47 19.74
N ALA A 185 -17.30 -18.36 19.47
CA ALA A 185 -18.39 -18.33 18.49
C ALA A 185 -17.89 -18.58 17.07
N ASP A 186 -16.71 -18.06 16.70
CA ASP A 186 -16.11 -18.25 15.38
C ASP A 186 -15.74 -19.72 15.13
N LEU A 187 -15.40 -20.47 16.18
CA LEU A 187 -15.07 -21.89 16.06
C LEU A 187 -16.27 -22.72 15.61
N GLY A 188 -17.47 -22.33 16.05
CA GLY A 188 -18.73 -22.97 15.63
C GLY A 188 -19.05 -22.78 14.13
N HIS A 189 -18.38 -21.81 13.48
CA HIS A 189 -18.55 -21.49 12.07
C HIS A 189 -17.30 -21.81 11.21
N ALA A 190 -16.36 -22.60 11.74
CA ALA A 190 -15.10 -22.93 11.06
C ALA A 190 -15.31 -23.52 9.65
N ASP A 191 -16.38 -24.27 9.41
CA ASP A 191 -16.70 -24.81 8.08
C ASP A 191 -16.89 -23.74 6.99
N ALA A 192 -17.24 -22.51 7.36
CA ALA A 192 -17.32 -21.40 6.42
C ALA A 192 -15.96 -21.06 5.77
N LEU A 193 -14.85 -21.48 6.38
CA LEU A 193 -13.49 -21.31 5.81
C LEU A 193 -13.35 -22.04 4.46
N ARG A 194 -14.09 -23.10 4.22
CA ARG A 194 -14.08 -23.80 2.92
C ARG A 194 -14.51 -22.90 1.76
N LEU A 195 -15.25 -21.83 2.04
CA LEU A 195 -15.73 -20.86 1.06
C LEU A 195 -14.75 -19.70 0.81
N CYS A 196 -13.89 -19.36 1.80
CA CYS A 196 -12.97 -18.23 1.69
C CYS A 196 -11.77 -18.42 2.62
N PRO A 197 -10.52 -18.38 2.10
CA PRO A 197 -9.34 -18.51 2.92
C PRO A 197 -9.15 -17.29 3.84
N VAL A 198 -8.49 -17.50 4.97
CA VAL A 198 -8.11 -16.46 5.92
C VAL A 198 -6.63 -16.57 6.30
N ILE A 199 -6.09 -15.49 6.83
CA ILE A 199 -4.84 -15.51 7.59
C ILE A 199 -5.20 -15.64 9.06
N VAL A 200 -4.61 -16.63 9.71
CA VAL A 200 -4.68 -16.84 11.16
C VAL A 200 -3.29 -16.64 11.73
N GLN A 201 -3.15 -15.84 12.77
CA GLN A 201 -1.86 -15.56 13.40
C GLN A 201 -1.94 -15.71 14.92
N ALA A 202 -0.87 -16.21 15.52
CA ALA A 202 -0.72 -16.13 16.97
C ALA A 202 -0.69 -14.66 17.40
N TYR A 203 -1.44 -14.33 18.44
CA TYR A 203 -1.44 -12.99 18.99
C TYR A 203 -0.08 -12.66 19.63
N VAL A 204 0.54 -11.60 19.18
CA VAL A 204 1.79 -11.07 19.72
C VAL A 204 1.46 -9.93 20.69
N PRO A 205 1.83 -10.03 21.98
CA PRO A 205 1.69 -8.92 22.92
C PRO A 205 2.45 -7.69 22.44
N LYS A 206 1.80 -6.52 22.52
CA LYS A 206 2.36 -5.26 22.04
C LYS A 206 2.67 -4.32 23.22
N ARG A 207 3.86 -3.69 23.19
CA ARG A 207 4.09 -2.44 23.91
C ARG A 207 3.52 -1.28 23.11
N VAL A 208 3.94 -1.18 21.85
CA VAL A 208 3.42 -0.25 20.82
C VAL A 208 3.44 -0.94 19.46
N GLU A 209 2.71 -0.40 18.50
CA GLU A 209 2.92 -0.68 17.09
C GLU A 209 3.88 0.35 16.51
N VAL A 210 4.68 -0.05 15.53
CA VAL A 210 5.65 0.84 14.87
C VAL A 210 5.35 0.87 13.39
N ARG A 211 5.05 2.05 12.88
CA ARG A 211 4.89 2.33 11.45
C ARG A 211 6.19 2.85 10.90
N VAL A 212 6.79 2.14 9.96
CA VAL A 212 8.05 2.52 9.31
C VAL A 212 7.77 2.87 7.87
N THR A 213 7.92 4.15 7.51
CA THR A 213 7.80 4.61 6.13
C THR A 213 9.18 4.70 5.52
N VAL A 214 9.41 3.96 4.45
CA VAL A 214 10.65 4.00 3.66
C VAL A 214 10.42 4.78 2.39
N VAL A 215 11.29 5.74 2.08
CA VAL A 215 11.27 6.58 0.87
C VAL A 215 12.67 6.59 0.25
N GLY A 216 12.85 5.86 -0.86
CA GLY A 216 14.19 5.67 -1.41
C GLY A 216 15.12 5.01 -0.39
N GLY A 217 16.17 5.71 0.01
CA GLY A 217 17.11 5.25 1.05
C GLY A 217 16.85 5.83 2.44
N GLU A 218 15.78 6.61 2.62
CA GLU A 218 15.44 7.26 3.89
C GLU A 218 14.35 6.48 4.63
N LEU A 219 14.39 6.52 5.96
CA LEU A 219 13.48 5.79 6.82
C LEU A 219 12.90 6.73 7.88
N PHE A 220 11.59 6.66 8.05
CA PHE A 220 10.82 7.43 9.02
C PHE A 220 9.99 6.48 9.86
N ALA A 221 10.26 6.40 11.16
CA ALA A 221 9.53 5.51 12.06
C ALA A 221 8.71 6.30 13.08
N ALA A 222 7.51 5.80 13.34
CA ALA A 222 6.61 6.34 14.35
C ALA A 222 6.03 5.21 15.19
N GLU A 223 5.99 5.40 16.51
CA GLU A 223 5.30 4.51 17.43
C GLU A 223 3.86 4.93 17.64
N ILE A 224 2.97 3.96 17.64
CA ILE A 224 1.52 4.12 17.81
C ILE A 224 1.13 3.44 19.10
N HIS A 225 0.67 4.22 20.07
CA HIS A 225 0.30 3.72 21.40
C HIS A 225 -1.11 3.10 21.41
N SER A 226 -1.34 2.12 20.53
CA SER A 226 -2.64 1.48 20.33
C SER A 226 -3.19 0.74 21.54
N GLN A 227 -2.35 0.49 22.55
CA GLN A 227 -2.75 -0.24 23.77
C GLN A 227 -3.48 0.62 24.81
N VAL A 228 -3.52 1.96 24.63
CA VAL A 228 -4.23 2.87 25.54
C VAL A 228 -5.75 2.83 25.36
N SER A 229 -6.25 2.37 24.21
CA SER A 229 -7.68 2.23 23.93
C SER A 229 -8.05 0.78 23.63
N ASN A 230 -9.20 0.31 24.14
CA ASN A 230 -9.71 -1.02 23.81
C ASN A 230 -10.09 -1.15 22.34
N HIS A 231 -10.46 -0.06 21.68
CA HIS A 231 -10.83 -0.06 20.26
C HIS A 231 -9.63 -0.34 19.35
N THR A 232 -8.47 0.24 19.65
CA THR A 232 -7.24 0.12 18.85
C THR A 232 -6.36 -1.05 19.24
N ARG A 233 -6.70 -1.78 20.31
CA ARG A 233 -5.86 -2.81 20.93
C ARG A 233 -5.39 -3.91 19.99
N TYR A 234 -6.27 -4.40 19.12
CA TYR A 234 -5.93 -5.46 18.16
C TYR A 234 -5.47 -4.92 16.81
N ASP A 235 -6.02 -3.78 16.40
CA ASP A 235 -5.67 -3.10 15.15
C ASP A 235 -5.80 -1.59 15.33
N TRP A 236 -4.69 -0.85 15.19
CA TRP A 236 -4.65 0.60 15.36
C TRP A 236 -5.55 1.34 14.36
N ARG A 237 -5.90 0.71 13.23
CA ARG A 237 -6.77 1.28 12.19
C ARG A 237 -8.23 1.44 12.62
N HIS A 238 -8.61 0.88 13.76
CA HIS A 238 -9.88 1.23 14.43
C HIS A 238 -9.85 2.63 15.05
N TYR A 239 -9.02 3.46 14.55
CA TYR A 239 -8.66 4.82 14.91
C TYR A 239 -9.60 5.48 15.94
N ASP A 240 -9.03 5.88 17.07
CA ASP A 240 -9.70 6.61 18.14
C ASP A 240 -9.09 8.03 18.19
N PRO A 241 -9.71 9.03 17.49
CA PRO A 241 -9.15 10.36 17.35
C PRO A 241 -8.90 11.03 18.70
N GLY A 242 -7.64 11.42 18.93
CA GLY A 242 -7.24 12.09 20.17
C GLY A 242 -6.93 11.17 21.36
N ALA A 243 -7.20 9.84 21.26
CA ALA A 243 -6.91 8.90 22.33
C ALA A 243 -5.65 8.05 22.10
N THR A 244 -5.16 7.98 20.85
CA THR A 244 -3.98 7.15 20.50
C THR A 244 -2.79 8.05 20.19
N PRO A 245 -1.82 8.23 21.13
CA PRO A 245 -0.61 9.01 20.87
C PRO A 245 0.23 8.39 19.75
N ILE A 246 0.81 9.25 18.91
CA ILE A 246 1.73 8.89 17.83
C ILE A 246 2.97 9.74 18.00
N LEU A 247 4.13 9.11 18.14
CA LEU A 247 5.40 9.77 18.42
C LEU A 247 6.47 9.29 17.43
N ALA A 248 7.46 10.13 17.14
CA ALA A 248 8.63 9.70 16.38
C ALA A 248 9.34 8.58 17.17
N HIS A 249 9.88 7.60 16.44
CA HIS A 249 10.51 6.41 17.02
C HIS A 249 11.89 6.18 16.42
N ASP A 250 12.89 5.89 17.26
CA ASP A 250 14.22 5.50 16.83
C ASP A 250 14.32 3.97 16.74
N LEU A 251 14.51 3.46 15.53
CA LEU A 251 14.69 2.03 15.31
C LEU A 251 16.15 1.61 15.56
N PRO A 252 16.38 0.40 16.10
CA PRO A 252 17.71 -0.19 16.08
C PRO A 252 18.26 -0.31 14.66
N ASP A 253 19.57 -0.10 14.48
CA ASP A 253 20.24 -0.12 13.18
C ASP A 253 19.95 -1.38 12.37
N GLU A 254 19.92 -2.54 13.04
CA GLU A 254 19.63 -3.81 12.37
C GLU A 254 18.20 -3.88 11.84
N VAL A 255 17.21 -3.37 12.59
CA VAL A 255 15.81 -3.33 12.15
C VAL A 255 15.67 -2.35 10.99
N SER A 256 16.31 -1.18 11.09
CA SER A 256 16.36 -0.17 10.03
C SER A 256 16.92 -0.75 8.73
N ARG A 257 18.06 -1.44 8.80
CA ARG A 257 18.68 -2.10 7.64
C ARG A 257 17.73 -3.13 7.01
N ARG A 258 17.10 -3.98 7.81
CA ARG A 258 16.14 -4.98 7.31
C ARG A 258 14.92 -4.32 6.63
N CYS A 259 14.43 -3.20 7.15
CA CYS A 259 13.33 -2.45 6.53
C CYS A 259 13.73 -1.90 5.14
N LEU A 260 14.92 -1.34 5.00
CA LEU A 260 15.44 -0.87 3.72
C LEU A 260 15.62 -2.04 2.73
N GLU A 261 16.25 -3.13 3.16
CA GLU A 261 16.45 -4.33 2.35
C GLU A 261 15.11 -4.97 1.91
N LEU A 262 14.07 -4.92 2.76
CA LEU A 262 12.74 -5.43 2.42
C LEU A 262 12.12 -4.64 1.26
N VAL A 263 12.17 -3.31 1.33
CA VAL A 263 11.65 -2.44 0.28
C VAL A 263 12.40 -2.67 -1.03
N GLU A 264 13.72 -2.73 -0.98
CA GLU A 264 14.57 -3.03 -2.14
C GLU A 264 14.28 -4.41 -2.74
N ARG A 265 14.22 -5.47 -1.89
CA ARG A 265 13.98 -6.85 -2.33
C ARG A 265 12.61 -7.03 -2.96
N LEU A 266 11.61 -6.28 -2.52
CA LEU A 266 10.28 -6.24 -3.13
C LEU A 266 10.25 -5.44 -4.44
N GLY A 267 11.33 -4.73 -4.78
CA GLY A 267 11.45 -3.91 -5.97
C GLY A 267 10.83 -2.52 -5.84
N LEU A 268 10.53 -2.10 -4.63
CA LEU A 268 9.88 -0.84 -4.32
C LEU A 268 10.89 0.30 -4.12
N SER A 269 10.44 1.54 -4.28
CA SER A 269 11.14 2.77 -3.87
C SER A 269 10.41 3.51 -2.75
N TYR A 270 9.24 3.01 -2.35
CA TYR A 270 8.43 3.50 -1.24
C TYR A 270 7.67 2.32 -0.63
N GLY A 271 7.51 2.32 0.68
CA GLY A 271 6.66 1.34 1.37
C GLY A 271 6.45 1.71 2.83
N ALA A 272 5.29 1.35 3.36
CA ALA A 272 4.93 1.55 4.75
C ALA A 272 4.82 0.20 5.45
N ILE A 273 5.77 -0.08 6.35
CA ILE A 273 5.94 -1.34 7.07
C ILE A 273 5.28 -1.22 8.44
N ASP A 274 4.52 -2.24 8.82
CA ASP A 274 3.93 -2.36 10.14
C ASP A 274 4.70 -3.40 10.97
N LEU A 275 5.22 -2.97 12.13
CA LEU A 275 5.91 -3.81 13.10
C LEU A 275 5.18 -3.74 14.45
N ILE A 276 5.36 -4.77 15.28
CA ILE A 276 5.05 -4.73 16.72
C ILE A 276 6.37 -4.59 17.48
N LEU A 277 6.44 -3.63 18.41
CA LEU A 277 7.44 -3.63 19.45
C LEU A 277 6.83 -4.31 20.67
N THR A 278 7.37 -5.46 21.03
CA THR A 278 6.91 -6.27 22.16
C THR A 278 7.36 -5.69 23.52
N PRO A 279 6.74 -6.07 24.64
CA PRO A 279 7.17 -5.62 25.96
C PRO A 279 8.62 -6.00 26.31
N ASP A 280 9.15 -7.07 25.74
CA ASP A 280 10.53 -7.55 25.90
C ASP A 280 11.50 -6.98 24.83
N GLY A 281 11.04 -6.02 24.02
CA GLY A 281 11.90 -5.21 23.13
C GLY A 281 12.17 -5.81 21.76
N ARG A 282 11.47 -6.89 21.34
CA ARG A 282 11.61 -7.48 20.00
C ARG A 282 10.76 -6.73 19.00
N HIS A 283 11.23 -6.65 17.74
CA HIS A 283 10.48 -6.09 16.62
C HIS A 283 9.95 -7.21 15.74
N VAL A 284 8.64 -7.39 15.72
CA VAL A 284 7.94 -8.45 14.99
C VAL A 284 7.27 -7.85 13.77
N PHE A 285 7.59 -8.36 12.57
CA PHE A 285 7.04 -7.88 11.31
C PHE A 285 5.59 -8.36 11.12
N LEU A 286 4.72 -7.47 10.65
CA LEU A 286 3.32 -7.80 10.34
C LEU A 286 3.03 -7.78 8.84
N GLU A 287 3.30 -6.67 8.18
CA GLU A 287 3.03 -6.46 6.74
C GLU A 287 3.76 -5.22 6.21
N ILE A 288 3.82 -5.09 4.88
CA ILE A 288 4.19 -3.86 4.19
C ILE A 288 3.07 -3.44 3.25
N ASN A 289 2.73 -2.14 3.25
CA ASN A 289 1.82 -1.55 2.30
C ASN A 289 2.62 -0.73 1.27
N PRO A 290 2.70 -1.15 0.00
CA PRO A 290 3.44 -0.44 -1.05
C PRO A 290 2.93 0.98 -1.31
N ASN A 291 1.64 1.24 -1.05
CA ASN A 291 1.00 2.56 -1.19
C ASN A 291 0.44 3.06 0.15
N GLY A 292 1.15 2.78 1.26
CA GLY A 292 0.69 3.13 2.60
C GLY A 292 0.47 4.64 2.78
N GLN A 293 -0.55 4.98 3.56
CA GLN A 293 -0.78 6.35 3.99
C GLN A 293 0.28 6.78 5.00
N PHE A 294 0.73 8.03 4.92
CA PHE A 294 1.80 8.57 5.77
C PHE A 294 1.46 9.94 6.40
N LEU A 295 0.50 10.69 5.84
CA LEU A 295 0.27 12.08 6.21
C LEU A 295 -0.11 12.24 7.69
N TRP A 296 -0.92 11.33 8.23
CA TRP A 296 -1.29 11.29 9.64
C TRP A 296 -0.08 11.10 10.59
N ILE A 297 1.01 10.43 10.09
CA ILE A 297 2.28 10.32 10.82
C ILE A 297 3.02 11.65 10.76
N GLU A 298 3.17 12.21 9.56
CA GLU A 298 3.83 13.50 9.35
C GLU A 298 3.19 14.59 10.19
N ASP A 299 1.84 14.67 10.19
CA ASP A 299 1.10 15.66 10.95
C ASP A 299 1.26 15.49 12.47
N ALA A 300 1.34 14.24 12.97
CA ALA A 300 1.51 13.97 14.39
C ALA A 300 2.94 14.14 14.89
N THR A 301 3.95 13.84 14.04
CA THR A 301 5.36 13.73 14.48
C THR A 301 6.27 14.80 13.92
N GLY A 302 5.87 15.50 12.85
CA GLY A 302 6.72 16.42 12.11
C GLY A 302 7.80 15.75 11.24
N LEU A 303 7.78 14.43 11.09
CA LEU A 303 8.72 13.71 10.22
C LEU A 303 8.54 14.14 8.76
N PRO A 304 9.59 14.52 8.00
CA PRO A 304 9.47 15.18 6.69
C PRO A 304 9.24 14.20 5.54
N ILE A 305 8.22 13.34 5.64
CA ILE A 305 7.96 12.26 4.69
C ILE A 305 7.56 12.81 3.31
N SER A 306 6.69 13.82 3.28
CA SER A 306 6.29 14.49 2.03
C SER A 306 7.48 15.11 1.30
N ALA A 307 8.40 15.74 2.04
CA ALA A 307 9.61 16.33 1.47
C ALA A 307 10.52 15.25 0.86
N ALA A 308 10.70 14.13 1.56
CA ALA A 308 11.49 13.00 1.06
C ALA A 308 10.92 12.40 -0.24
N ILE A 309 9.58 12.25 -0.32
CA ILE A 309 8.90 11.79 -1.54
C ILE A 309 9.13 12.82 -2.67
N GLY A 310 9.00 14.12 -2.38
CA GLY A 310 9.27 15.17 -3.34
C GLY A 310 10.71 15.13 -3.89
N GLU A 311 11.71 14.97 -3.03
CA GLU A 311 13.11 14.86 -3.44
C GLU A 311 13.38 13.57 -4.24
N LEU A 312 12.75 12.44 -3.88
CA LEU A 312 12.83 11.22 -4.67
C LEU A 312 12.28 11.43 -6.09
N LEU A 313 11.12 12.08 -6.22
CA LEU A 313 10.49 12.37 -7.52
C LEU A 313 11.34 13.32 -8.37
N LYS A 314 11.93 14.38 -7.76
CA LYS A 314 12.83 15.32 -8.45
C LYS A 314 14.11 14.66 -8.94
N SER A 315 14.64 13.69 -8.19
CA SER A 315 15.86 12.98 -8.55
C SER A 315 15.74 12.20 -9.86
N GLY A 316 14.54 11.71 -10.18
CA GLY A 316 14.26 10.87 -11.35
C GLY A 316 15.03 9.54 -11.35
N VAL A 317 15.67 9.18 -10.24
CA VAL A 317 16.52 7.99 -10.13
C VAL A 317 16.04 7.14 -8.96
N LYS A 318 15.95 5.82 -9.17
CA LYS A 318 15.74 4.87 -8.09
C LYS A 318 17.04 4.84 -7.24
N ARG A 319 16.95 5.29 -6.01
CA ARG A 319 18.06 5.25 -5.03
C ARG A 319 18.11 3.89 -4.36
#